data_efcaa20436287d2a19f3c62d4e825456
#
_entry.id   efcaa20436287d2a19f3c62d4e825456
#
_cell.length_a   1.000
_cell.length_b   1.000
_cell.length_c   1.000
_cell.angle_alpha   90.00
_cell.angle_beta   90.00
_cell.angle_gamma   90.00
#
_symmetry.space_group_name_H-M   'P 1'
#
loop_
_entity.id
_entity.type
_entity.pdbx_description
1 polymer ?
#
loop_
_entity_poly.entity_id
_entity_poly.type
_entity_poly.pdbx_seq_one_letter_code
_entity_poly.pdbx_strand_id
1 'polypeptide(L)'
;MIVEAWFAVAVMLGVHDNGMQDILVFKQPKHGHFHSIAECKDFVKNNPEPLVKTVWKFYGQRPVERVICVNEDVLNKFIAQNNSVDS
;
A
#
# COMPACT_ATOMS: atom_id res chain seq x y z
N MET A 1 25.28 5.57 -5.37
CA MET A 1 23.96 6.22 -5.41
C MET A 1 22.93 5.32 -4.72
N ILE A 2 22.21 5.85 -3.75
CA ILE A 2 21.19 5.09 -3.04
C ILE A 2 19.89 5.20 -3.83
N VAL A 3 19.36 4.04 -4.24
CA VAL A 3 18.05 4.00 -4.89
C VAL A 3 16.99 3.92 -3.80
N GLU A 4 16.13 4.92 -3.73
CA GLU A 4 15.06 4.96 -2.77
C GLU A 4 13.93 4.04 -3.22
N ALA A 5 13.50 3.14 -2.32
CA ALA A 5 12.39 2.25 -2.60
C ALA A 5 11.08 2.86 -2.11
N TRP A 6 10.07 2.89 -2.99
CA TRP A 6 8.74 3.42 -2.70
C TRP A 6 7.69 2.34 -2.88
N PHE A 7 6.64 2.43 -2.08
CA PHE A 7 5.56 1.43 -2.07
C PHE A 7 4.21 2.13 -2.03
N ALA A 8 3.23 1.54 -2.69
CA ALA A 8 1.84 1.96 -2.57
C ALA A 8 1.19 1.16 -1.44
N VAL A 9 0.54 1.85 -0.52
CA VAL A 9 -0.14 1.23 0.63
C VAL A 9 -1.61 1.64 0.61
N ALA A 10 -2.49 0.65 0.55
CA ALA A 10 -3.92 0.86 0.72
C ALA A 10 -4.26 0.74 2.19
N VAL A 11 -4.87 1.80 2.75
CA VAL A 11 -5.33 1.82 4.14
C VAL A 11 -6.84 1.56 4.11
N MET A 12 -7.25 0.48 4.74
CA MET A 12 -8.66 0.08 4.76
C MET A 12 -9.45 0.96 5.73
N LEU A 13 -10.70 1.25 5.37
CA LEU A 13 -11.60 2.01 6.25
C LEU A 13 -11.94 1.18 7.49
N GLY A 14 -11.91 1.82 8.64
CA GLY A 14 -12.22 1.19 9.91
C GLY A 14 -10.98 0.94 10.75
N VAL A 15 -11.16 0.95 12.07
CA VAL A 15 -10.08 0.78 13.04
C VAL A 15 -10.47 -0.34 13.98
N HIS A 16 -9.53 -1.27 14.23
CA HIS A 16 -9.73 -2.34 15.21
C HIS A 16 -9.75 -1.77 16.65
N ASP A 17 -10.23 -2.55 17.60
CA ASP A 17 -10.33 -2.14 19.02
C ASP A 17 -8.98 -1.71 19.60
N ASN A 18 -7.87 -2.25 19.08
CA ASN A 18 -6.52 -1.90 19.51
C ASN A 18 -5.96 -0.62 18.82
N GLY A 19 -6.77 0.06 18.00
CA GLY A 19 -6.35 1.24 17.27
C GLY A 19 -5.63 0.97 15.95
N MET A 20 -5.44 -0.29 15.59
CA MET A 20 -4.77 -0.67 14.34
C MET A 20 -5.75 -0.72 13.17
N GLN A 21 -5.26 -0.34 11.98
CA GLN A 21 -6.00 -0.46 10.72
C GLN A 21 -5.40 -1.59 9.88
N ASP A 22 -6.23 -2.16 9.00
CA ASP A 22 -5.72 -3.11 8.01
C ASP A 22 -5.11 -2.33 6.86
N ILE A 23 -3.93 -2.74 6.42
CA ILE A 23 -3.24 -2.14 5.28
C ILE A 23 -2.80 -3.22 4.31
N LEU A 24 -2.72 -2.86 3.04
CA LEU A 24 -2.24 -3.74 1.97
C LEU A 24 -1.09 -3.04 1.26
N VAL A 25 0.07 -3.70 1.24
CA VAL A 25 1.27 -3.17 0.58
C VAL A 25 1.32 -3.69 -0.85
N PHE A 26 1.33 -2.77 -1.82
CA PHE A 26 1.48 -3.11 -3.23
C PHE A 26 2.93 -3.00 -3.63
N LYS A 27 3.43 -4.02 -4.33
CA LYS A 27 4.78 -4.04 -4.87
C LYS A 27 4.72 -3.97 -6.38
N GLN A 28 5.67 -3.23 -6.97
CA GLN A 28 5.79 -3.15 -8.42
C GLN A 28 6.19 -4.54 -8.96
N PRO A 29 5.45 -5.11 -9.92
CA PRO A 29 5.64 -6.50 -10.33
C PRO A 29 7.04 -6.87 -10.82
N LYS A 30 7.76 -5.95 -11.47
CA LYS A 30 9.08 -6.22 -12.02
C LYS A 30 10.21 -6.09 -11.01
N HIS A 31 10.10 -5.10 -10.10
CA HIS A 31 11.20 -4.70 -9.22
C HIS A 31 10.89 -4.83 -7.73
N GLY A 32 9.65 -5.17 -7.38
CA GLY A 32 9.20 -5.25 -5.99
C GLY A 32 8.97 -3.91 -5.31
N HIS A 33 9.36 -2.80 -5.94
CA HIS A 33 9.17 -1.45 -5.41
C HIS A 33 9.17 -0.43 -6.55
N PHE A 34 8.68 0.76 -6.27
CA PHE A 34 8.78 1.90 -7.19
C PHE A 34 10.07 2.66 -6.92
N HIS A 35 10.63 3.26 -7.96
CA HIS A 35 11.92 3.96 -7.86
C HIS A 35 11.79 5.40 -7.35
N SER A 36 10.58 5.96 -7.39
CA SER A 36 10.32 7.33 -6.93
C SER A 36 8.87 7.47 -6.48
N ILE A 37 8.60 8.53 -5.72
CA ILE A 37 7.23 8.85 -5.31
C ILE A 37 6.36 9.17 -6.53
N ALA A 38 6.93 9.82 -7.53
CA ALA A 38 6.20 10.15 -8.77
C ALA A 38 5.76 8.88 -9.50
N GLU A 39 6.65 7.90 -9.62
CA GLU A 39 6.33 6.62 -10.24
C GLU A 39 5.22 5.88 -9.48
N CYS A 40 5.28 5.88 -8.15
CA CYS A 40 4.26 5.28 -7.31
C CYS A 40 2.90 5.98 -7.49
N LYS A 41 2.88 7.30 -7.45
CA LYS A 41 1.64 8.08 -7.63
C LYS A 41 1.04 7.88 -9.02
N ASP A 42 1.87 7.83 -10.07
CA ASP A 42 1.40 7.57 -11.42
C ASP A 42 0.78 6.18 -11.54
N PHE A 43 1.39 5.17 -10.93
CA PHE A 43 0.84 3.83 -10.91
C PHE A 43 -0.54 3.79 -10.25
N VAL A 44 -0.68 4.40 -9.08
CA VAL A 44 -1.95 4.46 -8.35
C VAL A 44 -3.02 5.18 -9.17
N LYS A 45 -2.66 6.31 -9.79
CA LYS A 45 -3.58 7.11 -10.61
C LYS A 45 -4.06 6.37 -11.86
N ASN A 46 -3.16 5.63 -12.51
CA ASN A 46 -3.44 5.00 -13.79
C ASN A 46 -3.96 3.57 -13.69
N ASN A 47 -3.93 2.96 -12.50
CA ASN A 47 -4.30 1.57 -12.30
C ASN A 47 -5.28 1.37 -11.13
N PRO A 48 -6.42 2.08 -11.09
CA PRO A 48 -7.38 1.93 -9.99
C PRO A 48 -8.02 0.55 -9.94
N GLU A 49 -8.36 -0.04 -11.10
CA GLU A 49 -9.00 -1.35 -11.12
C GLU A 49 -8.11 -2.49 -10.60
N PRO A 50 -6.85 -2.63 -11.04
CA PRO A 50 -5.97 -3.65 -10.49
C PRO A 50 -5.78 -3.51 -8.98
N LEU A 51 -5.69 -2.29 -8.47
CA LEU A 51 -5.55 -2.03 -7.03
C LEU A 51 -6.79 -2.51 -6.27
N VAL A 52 -7.98 -2.16 -6.74
CA VAL A 52 -9.25 -2.58 -6.12
C VAL A 52 -9.38 -4.10 -6.15
N LYS A 53 -9.07 -4.74 -7.28
CA LYS A 53 -9.13 -6.19 -7.41
C LYS A 53 -8.18 -6.88 -6.43
N THR A 54 -6.98 -6.35 -6.24
CA THR A 54 -6.02 -6.89 -5.28
C THR A 54 -6.54 -6.75 -3.85
N VAL A 55 -7.12 -5.60 -3.51
CA VAL A 55 -7.75 -5.40 -2.19
C VAL A 55 -8.86 -6.43 -1.96
N TRP A 56 -9.73 -6.62 -2.95
CA TRP A 56 -10.82 -7.58 -2.84
C TRP A 56 -10.34 -9.01 -2.69
N LYS A 57 -9.20 -9.35 -3.28
CA LYS A 57 -8.59 -10.67 -3.15
C LYS A 57 -8.17 -10.96 -1.70
N PHE A 58 -7.66 -9.96 -0.98
CA PHE A 58 -7.15 -10.13 0.39
C PHE A 58 -8.17 -9.79 1.47
N TYR A 59 -9.02 -8.80 1.24
CA TYR A 59 -9.95 -8.27 2.25
C TYR A 59 -11.42 -8.37 1.85
N GLY A 60 -11.74 -8.87 0.65
CA GLY A 60 -13.10 -8.85 0.12
C GLY A 60 -13.51 -7.44 -0.30
N GLN A 61 -14.81 -7.20 -0.41
CA GLN A 61 -15.35 -5.93 -0.88
C GLN A 61 -15.43 -4.88 0.23
N ARG A 62 -14.33 -4.67 0.93
CA ARG A 62 -14.23 -3.66 1.97
C ARG A 62 -13.83 -2.31 1.37
N PRO A 63 -14.36 -1.21 1.91
CA PRO A 63 -13.98 0.12 1.43
C PRO A 63 -12.53 0.45 1.80
N VAL A 64 -11.85 1.12 0.88
CA VAL A 64 -10.50 1.64 1.10
C VAL A 64 -10.62 3.10 1.54
N GLU A 65 -10.00 3.45 2.66
CA GLU A 65 -9.98 4.83 3.14
C GLU A 65 -9.12 5.71 2.25
N ARG A 66 -7.90 5.23 1.95
CA ARG A 66 -6.95 5.96 1.10
C ARG A 66 -5.86 5.02 0.59
N VAL A 67 -5.18 5.47 -0.45
CA VAL A 67 -3.94 4.83 -0.94
C VAL A 67 -2.84 5.88 -0.88
N ILE A 68 -1.73 5.54 -0.23
CA ILE A 68 -0.60 6.43 -0.05
C ILE A 68 0.67 5.82 -0.62
N CYS A 69 1.63 6.68 -0.98
CA CYS A 69 2.95 6.26 -1.42
C CYS A 69 3.96 6.61 -0.33
N VAL A 70 4.71 5.61 0.13
CA VAL A 70 5.66 5.75 1.23
C VAL A 70 7.00 5.15 0.85
N ASN A 71 8.07 5.67 1.45
CA ASN A 71 9.39 5.06 1.32
C ASN A 71 9.52 3.89 2.29
N GLU A 72 10.64 3.17 2.21
CA GLU A 72 10.86 1.97 3.03
C GLU A 72 10.83 2.26 4.53
N ASP A 73 11.43 3.37 4.98
CA ASP A 73 11.45 3.72 6.40
C ASP A 73 10.04 3.96 6.94
N VAL A 74 9.23 4.70 6.20
CA VAL A 74 7.83 4.95 6.57
C VAL A 74 7.02 3.67 6.51
N LEU A 75 7.26 2.84 5.49
CA LEU A 75 6.59 1.54 5.35
C LEU A 75 6.82 0.66 6.57
N ASN A 76 8.06 0.56 7.04
CA ASN A 76 8.40 -0.25 8.21
C ASN A 76 7.66 0.23 9.46
N LYS A 77 7.50 1.54 9.63
CA LYS A 77 6.71 2.10 10.73
C LYS A 77 5.23 1.76 10.60
N PHE A 78 4.69 1.83 9.39
CA PHE A 78 3.30 1.46 9.13
C PHE A 78 3.04 -0.01 9.47
N ILE A 79 3.92 -0.91 9.02
CA ILE A 79 3.81 -2.34 9.29
C ILE A 79 3.85 -2.62 10.80
N ALA A 80 4.71 -1.91 11.53
CA ALA A 80 4.81 -2.06 12.99
C ALA A 80 3.56 -1.57 13.74
N GLN A 81 2.83 -0.60 13.16
CA GLN A 81 1.68 0.04 13.81
C GLN A 81 0.32 -0.46 13.32
N ASN A 82 0.29 -1.29 12.27
CA ASN A 82 -0.94 -1.72 11.64
C ASN A 82 -0.86 -3.20 11.24
N ASN A 83 -2.02 -3.79 10.93
CA ASN A 83 -2.09 -5.14 10.39
C ASN A 83 -1.84 -5.09 8.90
N SER A 84 -0.73 -5.67 8.44
CA SER A 84 -0.33 -5.59 7.04
C SER A 84 -0.42 -6.91 6.30
N VAL A 85 -0.75 -6.84 5.02
CA VAL A 85 -0.68 -7.95 4.06
C VAL A 85 0.16 -7.48 2.88
N ASP A 86 1.11 -8.30 2.47
CA ASP A 86 1.93 -8.05 1.27
C ASP A 86 1.26 -8.68 0.06
N SER A 87 1.19 -7.92 -1.01
CA SER A 87 0.70 -8.44 -2.29
C SER A 87 1.82 -8.83 -3.24
#